data_1897cc00f64e59dcd2c609ca9fba5482
#
_entry.id   1897cc00f64e59dcd2c609ca9fba5482
#
_cell.length_a   1.000
_cell.length_b   1.000
_cell.length_c   1.000
_cell.angle_alpha   90.00
_cell.angle_beta   90.00
_cell.angle_gamma   90.00
#
_symmetry.space_group_name_H-M   'P 1'
#
loop_
_entity.id
_entity.type
_entity.pdbx_description
1 polymer ?
#
loop_
_entity_poly.entity_id
_entity_poly.type
_entity_poly.pdbx_seq_one_letter_code
_entity_poly.pdbx_strand_id
1 'polypeptide(L)'
;MRAAKIIGTGAYLPGDPVPFDEIQRYLGDIPEAPKRVRQWIDDMTPVMKDMLAMENYYYAFDSKTREFTDDNVTMSVKAAKRALEAAGLKPSDIDLICYGSAQQNQMPPASVRIQEALGIEDCAEFSICSNCTSAYKSLFIASELIKTGYAKRALVISSNMISPGMMPEYYNQFKLNRETVFMRWFLCDGAAAMVVSGYDADKPGLVVEGNYLESIGCKRESIMHDHRPARPMSPLVEYETAAHHVQQSFRNALHSGAFQDTSGKSVMFSGMKRMIAKLGLTLGDIRFMQINLPSKQITEILLEEILEIGIPRSALYTKLDKLGYCGPPMAFMCIDQIMRHENLKNNEKILSFVTEVSKFMQAGYLLRAEGYSN
;
A
#
# COMPACT_ATOMS: atom_id res chain seq x y z
N MET A 1 -2.75 23.89 -18.30
CA MET A 1 -2.68 23.25 -16.97
C MET A 1 -1.21 23.06 -16.61
N ARG A 2 -0.86 23.23 -15.35
CA ARG A 2 0.51 22.98 -14.86
C ARG A 2 0.77 21.47 -14.83
N ALA A 3 2.02 21.06 -15.01
CA ALA A 3 2.40 19.68 -14.79
C ALA A 3 2.50 19.43 -13.28
N ALA A 4 1.99 18.31 -12.80
CA ALA A 4 2.27 17.82 -11.45
C ALA A 4 3.45 16.85 -11.54
N LYS A 5 4.57 17.17 -10.91
CA LYS A 5 5.81 16.40 -10.98
C LYS A 5 6.24 15.92 -9.58
N ILE A 6 6.51 14.65 -9.43
CA ILE A 6 7.14 14.08 -8.23
C ILE A 6 8.62 14.41 -8.31
N ILE A 7 9.10 15.23 -7.37
CA ILE A 7 10.49 15.76 -7.36
C ILE A 7 11.32 15.22 -6.19
N GLY A 8 10.74 14.45 -5.30
CA GLY A 8 11.42 13.80 -4.19
C GLY A 8 10.56 12.70 -3.60
N THR A 9 11.21 11.65 -3.13
CA THR A 9 10.56 10.50 -2.51
C THR A 9 11.28 10.07 -1.26
N GLY A 10 10.57 9.40 -0.36
CA GLY A 10 11.14 8.82 0.85
C GLY A 10 10.31 7.65 1.35
N ALA A 11 10.99 6.59 1.74
CA ALA A 11 10.38 5.40 2.35
C ALA A 11 10.94 5.19 3.75
N TYR A 12 10.13 4.63 4.64
CA TYR A 12 10.52 4.26 5.98
C TYR A 12 9.93 2.90 6.36
N LEU A 13 10.79 2.00 6.78
CA LEU A 13 10.46 0.70 7.36
C LEU A 13 10.91 0.74 8.82
N PRO A 14 10.04 0.41 9.79
CA PRO A 14 10.37 0.48 11.21
C PRO A 14 11.13 -0.76 11.68
N GLY A 15 11.97 -0.58 12.68
CA GLY A 15 12.74 -1.66 13.30
C GLY A 15 13.77 -2.32 12.39
N ASP A 16 14.30 -3.43 12.86
CA ASP A 16 15.19 -4.29 12.07
C ASP A 16 14.39 -5.28 11.21
N PRO A 17 14.96 -5.77 10.09
CA PRO A 17 14.29 -6.77 9.28
C PRO A 17 14.09 -8.08 10.04
N VAL A 18 12.85 -8.57 10.05
CA VAL A 18 12.47 -9.84 10.68
C VAL A 18 12.36 -10.91 9.59
N PRO A 19 13.19 -11.96 9.59
CA PRO A 19 13.08 -13.05 8.64
C PRO A 19 11.74 -13.78 8.74
N PHE A 20 11.24 -14.33 7.63
CA PHE A 20 9.97 -15.07 7.59
C PHE A 20 9.86 -16.13 8.71
N ASP A 21 10.91 -16.91 8.92
CA ASP A 21 10.90 -18.01 9.89
C ASP A 21 10.82 -17.53 11.35
N GLU A 22 11.05 -16.24 11.60
CA GLU A 22 11.01 -15.64 12.93
C GLU A 22 9.71 -14.88 13.24
N ILE A 23 8.82 -14.70 12.24
CA ILE A 23 7.62 -13.87 12.39
C ILE A 23 6.77 -14.29 13.58
N GLN A 24 6.48 -15.60 13.71
CA GLN A 24 5.60 -16.09 14.79
C GLN A 24 6.20 -15.83 16.17
N ARG A 25 7.51 -16.07 16.32
CA ARG A 25 8.23 -15.76 17.56
C ARG A 25 8.28 -14.26 17.84
N TYR A 26 8.49 -13.45 16.80
CA TYR A 26 8.56 -11.99 16.92
C TYR A 26 7.21 -11.40 17.31
N LEU A 27 6.13 -11.80 16.67
CA LEU A 27 4.77 -11.37 16.99
C LEU A 27 4.26 -11.92 18.32
N GLY A 28 4.77 -13.07 18.76
CA GLY A 28 4.41 -13.75 20.00
C GLY A 28 3.50 -14.97 19.79
N ASP A 29 3.64 -15.95 20.66
CA ASP A 29 2.92 -17.23 20.62
C ASP A 29 1.44 -17.08 21.00
N ILE A 30 0.62 -17.99 20.50
CA ILE A 30 -0.84 -18.02 20.72
C ILE A 30 -1.29 -19.38 21.26
N PRO A 31 -0.85 -19.80 22.48
CA PRO A 31 -1.10 -21.12 23.01
C PRO A 31 -2.58 -21.44 23.27
N GLU A 32 -3.43 -20.45 23.55
CA GLU A 32 -4.87 -20.61 23.81
C GLU A 32 -5.70 -20.68 22.51
N ALA A 33 -5.11 -20.39 21.36
CA ALA A 33 -5.79 -20.55 20.08
C ALA A 33 -6.21 -22.01 19.87
N PRO A 34 -7.32 -22.28 19.14
CA PRO A 34 -7.81 -23.63 18.90
C PRO A 34 -6.70 -24.57 18.38
N LYS A 35 -6.57 -25.78 18.94
CA LYS A 35 -5.57 -26.76 18.52
C LYS A 35 -5.50 -26.94 17.00
N ARG A 36 -6.66 -27.02 16.34
CA ARG A 36 -6.76 -27.14 14.87
C ARG A 36 -6.16 -25.95 14.10
N VAL A 37 -6.19 -24.75 14.73
CA VAL A 37 -5.61 -23.53 14.13
C VAL A 37 -4.10 -23.55 14.32
N ARG A 38 -3.61 -23.90 15.50
CA ARG A 38 -2.18 -24.03 15.77
C ARG A 38 -1.52 -25.08 14.87
N GLN A 39 -2.12 -26.28 14.76
CA GLN A 39 -1.66 -27.30 13.82
C GLN A 39 -1.62 -26.79 12.37
N TRP A 40 -2.66 -26.07 11.95
CA TRP A 40 -2.69 -25.49 10.61
C TRP A 40 -1.58 -24.44 10.41
N ILE A 41 -1.20 -23.68 11.45
CA ILE A 41 -0.06 -22.75 11.37
C ILE A 41 1.22 -23.53 11.09
N ASP A 42 1.47 -24.61 11.83
CA ASP A 42 2.67 -25.43 11.67
C ASP A 42 2.74 -26.04 10.26
N ASP A 43 1.63 -26.62 9.81
CA ASP A 43 1.53 -27.25 8.48
C ASP A 43 1.69 -26.25 7.33
N MET A 44 1.16 -25.04 7.49
CA MET A 44 1.12 -24.05 6.43
C MET A 44 2.32 -23.08 6.40
N THR A 45 3.08 -22.95 7.46
CA THR A 45 4.24 -22.04 7.50
C THR A 45 5.19 -22.24 6.31
N PRO A 46 5.65 -23.47 5.97
CA PRO A 46 6.51 -23.66 4.80
C PRO A 46 5.83 -23.30 3.49
N VAL A 47 4.54 -23.60 3.36
CA VAL A 47 3.75 -23.27 2.15
C VAL A 47 3.63 -21.75 2.00
N MET A 48 3.39 -21.03 3.11
CA MET A 48 3.29 -19.57 3.10
C MET A 48 4.62 -18.91 2.74
N LYS A 49 5.73 -19.46 3.21
CA LYS A 49 7.08 -18.98 2.87
C LYS A 49 7.29 -18.98 1.35
N ASP A 50 6.99 -20.09 0.70
CA ASP A 50 7.15 -20.24 -0.74
C ASP A 50 6.16 -19.38 -1.53
N MET A 51 4.90 -19.34 -1.08
CA MET A 51 3.82 -18.61 -1.74
C MET A 51 4.03 -17.09 -1.69
N LEU A 52 4.41 -16.56 -0.54
CA LEU A 52 4.61 -15.11 -0.34
C LEU A 52 5.96 -14.68 -0.91
N ALA A 53 7.01 -15.46 -0.70
CA ALA A 53 8.38 -15.21 -1.10
C ALA A 53 8.91 -13.84 -0.63
N MET A 54 8.51 -13.45 0.58
CA MET A 54 9.04 -12.29 1.30
C MET A 54 10.16 -12.76 2.23
N GLU A 55 11.33 -12.17 2.11
CA GLU A 55 12.49 -12.51 2.95
C GLU A 55 12.41 -11.80 4.31
N ASN A 56 11.91 -10.55 4.29
CA ASN A 56 11.91 -9.67 5.44
C ASN A 56 10.54 -9.07 5.71
N TYR A 57 10.27 -8.86 6.99
CA TYR A 57 9.12 -8.13 7.52
C TYR A 57 9.61 -7.02 8.45
N TYR A 58 8.81 -5.99 8.63
CA TYR A 58 9.16 -4.85 9.47
C TYR A 58 7.99 -4.52 10.38
N TYR A 59 8.27 -4.33 11.67
CA TYR A 59 7.26 -4.07 12.68
C TYR A 59 7.66 -2.90 13.56
N ALA A 60 6.71 -2.03 13.87
CA ALA A 60 6.89 -0.82 14.65
C ALA A 60 6.87 -1.08 16.17
N PHE A 61 7.40 -2.20 16.61
CA PHE A 61 7.54 -2.51 18.03
C PHE A 61 8.78 -3.35 18.30
N ASP A 62 9.28 -3.27 19.54
CA ASP A 62 10.35 -4.12 20.03
C ASP A 62 9.77 -5.44 20.56
N SER A 63 10.23 -6.59 20.04
CA SER A 63 9.72 -7.91 20.43
C SER A 63 10.07 -8.32 21.86
N LYS A 64 11.09 -7.70 22.49
CA LYS A 64 11.54 -8.02 23.86
C LYS A 64 10.80 -7.18 24.90
N THR A 65 10.71 -5.86 24.68
CA THR A 65 10.01 -4.95 25.59
C THR A 65 8.52 -4.89 25.34
N ARG A 66 8.07 -5.30 24.15
CA ARG A 66 6.67 -5.19 23.65
C ARG A 66 6.19 -3.76 23.50
N GLU A 67 7.08 -2.78 23.56
CA GLU A 67 6.77 -1.37 23.37
C GLU A 67 6.74 -1.00 21.88
N PHE A 68 5.79 -0.18 21.49
CA PHE A 68 5.74 0.37 20.14
C PHE A 68 6.76 1.50 19.99
N THR A 69 7.63 1.37 19.00
CA THR A 69 8.70 2.33 18.68
C THR A 69 8.25 3.43 17.74
N ASP A 70 7.19 3.18 16.99
CA ASP A 70 6.59 4.11 16.04
C ASP A 70 5.05 3.99 16.05
N ASP A 71 4.40 4.97 15.41
CA ASP A 71 3.01 4.95 15.02
C ASP A 71 2.86 5.42 13.56
N ASN A 72 1.63 5.46 13.02
CA ASN A 72 1.39 5.92 11.66
C ASN A 72 1.88 7.36 11.42
N VAL A 73 1.84 8.21 12.45
CA VAL A 73 2.30 9.61 12.35
C VAL A 73 3.82 9.67 12.31
N THR A 74 4.49 9.02 13.25
CA THR A 74 5.96 9.05 13.34
C THR A 74 6.63 8.39 12.14
N MET A 75 6.11 7.26 11.66
CA MET A 75 6.58 6.63 10.42
C MET A 75 6.40 7.56 9.21
N SER A 76 5.22 8.20 9.11
CA SER A 76 4.91 9.16 8.04
C SER A 76 5.85 10.36 8.05
N VAL A 77 6.13 10.91 9.23
CA VAL A 77 7.07 12.03 9.40
C VAL A 77 8.48 11.65 8.96
N LYS A 78 8.95 10.45 9.32
CA LYS A 78 10.27 9.94 8.90
C LYS A 78 10.35 9.78 7.38
N ALA A 79 9.32 9.22 6.75
CA ALA A 79 9.24 9.11 5.29
C ALA A 79 9.16 10.49 4.62
N ALA A 80 8.34 11.39 5.16
CA ALA A 80 8.17 12.76 4.66
C ALA A 80 9.46 13.57 4.70
N LYS A 81 10.21 13.50 5.80
CA LYS A 81 11.51 14.17 5.93
C LYS A 81 12.51 13.72 4.85
N ARG A 82 12.56 12.41 4.56
CA ARG A 82 13.40 11.87 3.47
C ARG A 82 12.94 12.35 2.10
N ALA A 83 11.62 12.46 1.88
CA ALA A 83 11.08 12.97 0.62
C ALA A 83 11.38 14.46 0.42
N LEU A 84 11.27 15.27 1.48
CA LEU A 84 11.63 16.68 1.47
C LEU A 84 13.13 16.90 1.24
N GLU A 85 13.97 16.12 1.92
CA GLU A 85 15.43 16.15 1.72
C GLU A 85 15.78 15.80 0.26
N ALA A 86 15.20 14.74 -0.31
CA ALA A 86 15.40 14.36 -1.70
C ALA A 86 14.94 15.44 -2.69
N ALA A 87 13.89 16.19 -2.35
CA ALA A 87 13.41 17.33 -3.13
C ALA A 87 14.24 18.61 -2.94
N GLY A 88 15.10 18.67 -1.93
CA GLY A 88 15.81 19.90 -1.52
C GLY A 88 14.86 20.98 -1.01
N LEU A 89 13.83 20.58 -0.26
CA LEU A 89 12.78 21.46 0.26
C LEU A 89 12.69 21.37 1.80
N LYS A 90 12.09 22.43 2.39
CA LYS A 90 11.77 22.49 3.82
C LYS A 90 10.27 22.23 4.03
N PRO A 91 9.85 21.85 5.24
CA PRO A 91 8.43 21.73 5.56
C PRO A 91 7.62 22.99 5.24
N SER A 92 8.17 24.17 5.46
CA SER A 92 7.53 25.47 5.14
C SER A 92 7.28 25.72 3.64
N ASP A 93 7.83 24.90 2.75
CA ASP A 93 7.60 25.00 1.31
C ASP A 93 6.34 24.24 0.87
N ILE A 94 5.72 23.48 1.78
CA ILE A 94 4.55 22.63 1.52
C ILE A 94 3.27 23.38 1.88
N ASP A 95 2.34 23.43 0.96
CA ASP A 95 1.03 24.08 1.12
C ASP A 95 -0.15 23.09 1.01
N LEU A 96 0.14 21.79 0.81
CA LEU A 96 -0.86 20.73 0.78
C LEU A 96 -0.31 19.41 1.35
N ILE A 97 -1.07 18.78 2.23
CA ILE A 97 -0.82 17.39 2.68
C ILE A 97 -1.97 16.50 2.20
N CYS A 98 -1.65 15.40 1.51
CA CYS A 98 -2.59 14.33 1.19
C CYS A 98 -2.11 13.03 1.84
N TYR A 99 -2.81 12.58 2.87
CA TYR A 99 -2.47 11.38 3.62
C TYR A 99 -3.45 10.24 3.32
N GLY A 100 -2.94 9.08 2.90
CA GLY A 100 -3.72 7.88 2.60
C GLY A 100 -3.32 6.70 3.46
N SER A 101 -4.29 6.11 4.18
CA SER A 101 -4.08 4.94 5.01
C SER A 101 -5.35 4.10 5.14
N ALA A 102 -5.18 2.83 5.44
CA ALA A 102 -6.27 1.95 5.83
C ALA A 102 -6.75 2.19 7.28
N GLN A 103 -5.91 2.82 8.09
CA GLN A 103 -6.11 3.00 9.53
C GLN A 103 -6.27 4.47 9.86
N GLN A 104 -7.52 4.95 9.92
CA GLN A 104 -7.83 6.37 10.15
C GLN A 104 -8.95 6.57 11.17
N ASN A 105 -8.80 6.01 12.36
CA ASN A 105 -9.80 6.13 13.44
C ASN A 105 -9.37 7.12 14.53
N GLN A 106 -8.50 8.10 14.20
CA GLN A 106 -7.96 9.02 15.21
C GLN A 106 -8.62 10.38 15.15
N MET A 107 -8.75 11.03 16.30
CA MET A 107 -9.17 12.41 16.46
C MET A 107 -8.17 13.12 17.37
N PRO A 108 -7.42 14.12 16.88
CA PRO A 108 -7.41 14.65 15.50
C PRO A 108 -6.85 13.64 14.47
N PRO A 109 -7.16 13.82 13.16
CA PRO A 109 -6.72 12.91 12.12
C PRO A 109 -5.19 12.92 11.97
N ALA A 110 -4.64 11.81 11.44
CA ALA A 110 -3.20 11.66 11.29
C ALA A 110 -2.57 12.73 10.39
N SER A 111 -3.27 13.21 9.35
CA SER A 111 -2.81 14.29 8.48
C SER A 111 -2.42 15.56 9.24
N VAL A 112 -3.27 16.01 10.16
CA VAL A 112 -3.02 17.21 10.99
C VAL A 112 -1.90 16.96 11.99
N ARG A 113 -1.83 15.78 12.60
CA ARG A 113 -0.73 15.41 13.50
C ARG A 113 0.62 15.32 12.77
N ILE A 114 0.62 14.88 11.51
CA ILE A 114 1.82 14.89 10.65
C ILE A 114 2.22 16.33 10.34
N GLN A 115 1.25 17.20 10.01
CA GLN A 115 1.48 18.63 9.80
C GLN A 115 2.18 19.26 11.01
N GLU A 116 1.63 19.06 12.21
CA GLU A 116 2.20 19.55 13.47
C GLU A 116 3.61 19.02 13.72
N ALA A 117 3.82 17.70 13.57
CA ALA A 117 5.11 17.07 13.81
C ALA A 117 6.20 17.47 12.79
N LEU A 118 5.82 17.94 11.61
CA LEU A 118 6.72 18.52 10.61
C LEU A 118 6.96 20.03 10.83
N GLY A 119 6.16 20.69 11.66
CA GLY A 119 6.22 22.13 11.88
C GLY A 119 5.74 22.94 10.67
N ILE A 120 4.73 22.44 9.95
CA ILE A 120 4.07 23.17 8.87
C ILE A 120 2.97 24.02 9.48
N GLU A 121 3.13 25.34 9.45
CA GLU A 121 2.19 26.28 10.10
C GLU A 121 0.84 26.30 9.41
N ASP A 122 0.84 26.46 8.07
CA ASP A 122 -0.38 26.56 7.27
C ASP A 122 -0.31 25.65 6.03
N CYS A 123 -1.28 24.77 5.87
CA CYS A 123 -1.49 24.02 4.64
C CYS A 123 -2.93 23.50 4.53
N ALA A 124 -3.37 23.24 3.31
CA ALA A 124 -4.55 22.40 3.12
C ALA A 124 -4.22 20.95 3.44
N GLU A 125 -5.20 20.17 3.94
CA GLU A 125 -4.96 18.78 4.25
C GLU A 125 -6.14 17.88 3.83
N PHE A 126 -5.81 16.64 3.47
CA PHE A 126 -6.76 15.57 3.18
C PHE A 126 -6.34 14.29 3.86
N SER A 127 -7.27 13.67 4.58
CA SER A 127 -7.13 12.33 5.15
C SER A 127 -8.02 11.36 4.39
N ILE A 128 -7.42 10.37 3.70
CA ILE A 128 -8.11 9.46 2.78
C ILE A 128 -8.07 8.04 3.33
N CYS A 129 -9.24 7.55 3.79
CA CYS A 129 -9.40 6.19 4.30
C CYS A 129 -9.75 5.23 3.17
N SER A 130 -8.85 4.30 2.89
CA SER A 130 -9.03 3.17 1.97
C SER A 130 -7.89 2.19 2.20
N ASN A 131 -8.02 0.94 1.77
CA ASN A 131 -6.91 -0.01 1.82
C ASN A 131 -5.90 0.25 0.67
N CYS A 132 -5.62 -0.72 -0.16
CA CYS A 132 -4.59 -0.66 -1.20
C CYS A 132 -4.69 0.56 -2.13
N THR A 133 -5.88 1.14 -2.32
CA THR A 133 -6.09 2.32 -3.18
C THR A 133 -5.85 3.66 -2.48
N SER A 134 -5.63 3.70 -1.17
CA SER A 134 -5.48 4.98 -0.43
C SER A 134 -4.29 5.82 -0.91
N ALA A 135 -3.14 5.21 -1.16
CA ALA A 135 -1.96 5.88 -1.72
C ALA A 135 -2.26 6.49 -3.10
N TYR A 136 -2.91 5.74 -3.98
CA TYR A 136 -3.28 6.21 -5.32
C TYR A 136 -4.29 7.36 -5.29
N LYS A 137 -5.28 7.28 -4.39
CA LYS A 137 -6.27 8.37 -4.18
C LYS A 137 -5.60 9.64 -3.68
N SER A 138 -4.60 9.50 -2.77
CA SER A 138 -3.83 10.64 -2.27
C SER A 138 -3.04 11.33 -3.37
N LEU A 139 -2.35 10.55 -4.22
CA LEU A 139 -1.62 11.08 -5.36
C LEU A 139 -2.57 11.71 -6.39
N PHE A 140 -3.73 11.08 -6.65
CA PHE A 140 -4.75 11.64 -7.54
C PHE A 140 -5.20 13.03 -7.07
N ILE A 141 -5.64 13.17 -5.83
CA ILE A 141 -6.12 14.46 -5.29
C ILE A 141 -5.01 15.50 -5.34
N ALA A 142 -3.80 15.16 -4.86
CA ALA A 142 -2.67 16.08 -4.85
C ALA A 142 -2.30 16.55 -6.26
N SER A 143 -2.18 15.61 -7.21
CA SER A 143 -1.80 15.97 -8.59
C SER A 143 -2.84 16.86 -9.27
N GLU A 144 -4.14 16.63 -9.05
CA GLU A 144 -5.20 17.47 -9.63
C GLU A 144 -5.23 18.87 -8.98
N LEU A 145 -5.04 18.98 -7.67
CA LEU A 145 -4.96 20.27 -7.00
C LEU A 145 -3.71 21.08 -7.42
N ILE A 146 -2.60 20.41 -7.70
CA ILE A 146 -1.40 21.03 -8.29
C ILE A 146 -1.69 21.50 -9.72
N LYS A 147 -2.28 20.65 -10.58
CA LYS A 147 -2.60 20.98 -11.98
C LYS A 147 -3.57 22.16 -12.11
N THR A 148 -4.55 22.27 -11.20
CA THR A 148 -5.48 23.41 -11.15
C THR A 148 -4.88 24.68 -10.59
N GLY A 149 -3.71 24.58 -9.93
CA GLY A 149 -3.04 25.71 -9.27
C GLY A 149 -3.60 26.06 -7.90
N TYR A 150 -4.44 25.20 -7.30
CA TYR A 150 -4.91 25.34 -5.94
C TYR A 150 -3.74 25.23 -4.94
N ALA A 151 -2.84 24.30 -5.17
CA ALA A 151 -1.61 24.14 -4.39
C ALA A 151 -0.36 24.26 -5.28
N LYS A 152 0.76 24.63 -4.68
CA LYS A 152 2.06 24.72 -5.36
C LYS A 152 2.88 23.46 -5.16
N ARG A 153 2.94 22.97 -3.93
CA ARG A 153 3.72 21.80 -3.52
C ARG A 153 2.94 20.96 -2.53
N ALA A 154 2.72 19.73 -2.88
CA ALA A 154 2.01 18.77 -2.05
C ALA A 154 2.99 17.75 -1.45
N LEU A 155 2.78 17.40 -0.19
CA LEU A 155 3.36 16.25 0.46
C LEU A 155 2.32 15.14 0.45
N VAL A 156 2.56 14.10 -0.35
CA VAL A 156 1.65 12.96 -0.51
C VAL A 156 2.23 11.80 0.28
N ILE A 157 1.49 11.30 1.27
CA ILE A 157 2.00 10.33 2.23
C ILE A 157 1.06 9.14 2.30
N SER A 158 1.63 7.96 2.45
CA SER A 158 0.88 6.75 2.83
C SER A 158 1.64 5.99 3.91
N SER A 159 0.91 5.54 4.94
CA SER A 159 1.45 4.66 5.97
C SER A 159 0.45 3.56 6.33
N ASN A 160 0.96 2.47 6.84
CA ASN A 160 0.16 1.38 7.37
C ASN A 160 0.90 0.76 8.55
N MET A 161 0.23 0.70 9.70
CA MET A 161 0.72 0.07 10.93
C MET A 161 -0.23 -1.04 11.32
N ILE A 162 0.07 -2.24 10.89
CA ILE A 162 -0.80 -3.40 11.12
C ILE A 162 -0.44 -4.18 12.39
N SER A 163 0.81 -4.04 12.85
CA SER A 163 1.34 -4.80 13.98
C SER A 163 0.52 -4.69 15.27
N PRO A 164 -0.11 -3.57 15.65
CA PRO A 164 -0.97 -3.55 16.83
C PRO A 164 -2.10 -4.58 16.77
N GLY A 165 -2.70 -4.76 15.60
CA GLY A 165 -3.75 -5.76 15.37
C GLY A 165 -3.25 -7.20 15.29
N MET A 166 -1.93 -7.43 15.28
CA MET A 166 -1.30 -8.76 15.19
C MET A 166 -0.76 -9.28 16.53
N MET A 167 -0.92 -8.51 17.61
CA MET A 167 -0.44 -8.90 18.93
C MET A 167 -1.10 -10.19 19.41
N PRO A 168 -0.36 -11.05 20.15
CA PRO A 168 -0.89 -12.34 20.59
C PRO A 168 -2.10 -12.18 21.51
N GLU A 169 -2.21 -11.09 22.23
CA GLU A 169 -3.35 -10.79 23.11
C GLU A 169 -4.70 -10.78 22.34
N TYR A 170 -4.69 -10.38 21.08
CA TYR A 170 -5.87 -10.42 20.21
C TYR A 170 -6.09 -11.79 19.57
N TYR A 171 -5.03 -12.56 19.33
CA TYR A 171 -5.06 -13.86 18.63
C TYR A 171 -5.19 -15.05 19.55
N ASN A 172 -4.86 -14.88 20.82
CA ASN A 172 -4.84 -15.96 21.81
C ASN A 172 -6.23 -16.22 22.37
N GLN A 173 -7.17 -16.66 21.52
CA GLN A 173 -8.58 -16.85 21.86
C GLN A 173 -9.23 -18.01 21.10
N PHE A 174 -10.30 -18.58 21.69
CA PHE A 174 -10.96 -19.79 21.19
C PHE A 174 -11.71 -19.64 19.87
N LYS A 175 -12.15 -18.45 19.51
CA LYS A 175 -12.94 -18.19 18.28
C LYS A 175 -12.10 -17.85 17.08
N LEU A 176 -10.79 -17.89 17.22
CA LEU A 176 -9.85 -17.63 16.13
C LEU A 176 -10.02 -18.65 15.00
N ASN A 177 -9.94 -18.17 13.75
CA ASN A 177 -10.02 -18.98 12.55
C ASN A 177 -8.77 -18.83 11.65
N ARG A 178 -8.67 -19.67 10.63
CA ARG A 178 -7.52 -19.69 9.71
C ARG A 178 -7.40 -18.44 8.87
N GLU A 179 -8.52 -17.87 8.43
CA GLU A 179 -8.57 -16.67 7.58
C GLU A 179 -8.06 -15.42 8.32
N THR A 180 -8.28 -15.37 9.64
CA THR A 180 -7.73 -14.32 10.51
C THR A 180 -6.22 -14.50 10.70
N VAL A 181 -5.79 -15.72 11.07
CA VAL A 181 -4.37 -16.02 11.33
C VAL A 181 -3.49 -15.84 10.10
N PHE A 182 -4.03 -16.10 8.91
CA PHE A 182 -3.35 -15.87 7.64
C PHE A 182 -2.75 -14.45 7.56
N MET A 183 -3.42 -13.46 8.13
CA MET A 183 -2.97 -12.07 8.12
C MET A 183 -1.63 -11.86 8.83
N ARG A 184 -1.26 -12.71 9.80
CA ARG A 184 0.03 -12.61 10.52
C ARG A 184 1.24 -12.92 9.63
N TRP A 185 1.07 -13.64 8.53
CA TRP A 185 2.15 -13.85 7.54
C TRP A 185 2.14 -12.82 6.41
N PHE A 186 1.06 -12.07 6.29
CA PHE A 186 0.75 -11.36 5.05
C PHE A 186 1.19 -9.90 5.05
N LEU A 187 1.18 -9.22 6.19
CA LEU A 187 1.40 -7.79 6.29
C LEU A 187 2.50 -7.42 7.27
N CYS A 188 3.16 -6.30 7.00
CA CYS A 188 4.08 -5.62 7.90
C CYS A 188 3.81 -4.11 7.94
N ASP A 189 4.57 -3.37 8.74
CA ASP A 189 4.43 -1.93 8.91
C ASP A 189 5.33 -1.17 7.94
N GLY A 190 4.94 0.06 7.59
CA GLY A 190 5.76 0.93 6.79
C GLY A 190 5.08 2.22 6.36
N ALA A 191 5.87 3.16 5.88
CA ALA A 191 5.41 4.44 5.35
C ALA A 191 6.23 4.88 4.14
N ALA A 192 5.60 5.62 3.23
CA ALA A 192 6.28 6.28 2.13
C ALA A 192 5.64 7.63 1.82
N ALA A 193 6.45 8.54 1.27
CA ALA A 193 6.02 9.89 0.94
C ALA A 193 6.62 10.34 -0.40
N MET A 194 5.92 11.25 -1.05
CA MET A 194 6.34 11.93 -2.27
C MET A 194 6.12 13.42 -2.15
N VAL A 195 7.03 14.22 -2.66
CA VAL A 195 6.83 15.65 -2.89
C VAL A 195 6.39 15.84 -4.33
N VAL A 196 5.18 16.37 -4.53
CA VAL A 196 4.62 16.69 -5.84
C VAL A 196 4.59 18.20 -6.01
N SER A 197 5.17 18.71 -7.10
CA SER A 197 5.28 20.15 -7.38
C SER A 197 4.74 20.51 -8.76
N GLY A 198 4.14 21.69 -8.85
CA GLY A 198 3.78 22.34 -10.10
C GLY A 198 4.70 23.49 -10.52
N TYR A 199 5.78 23.72 -9.77
CA TYR A 199 6.66 24.90 -9.91
C TYR A 199 8.14 24.58 -10.12
N ASP A 200 8.56 23.36 -9.83
CA ASP A 200 9.96 22.93 -9.93
C ASP A 200 10.19 22.15 -11.25
N ALA A 201 9.85 22.80 -12.37
CA ALA A 201 9.91 22.16 -13.70
C ALA A 201 11.35 21.81 -14.13
N ASP A 202 12.34 22.54 -13.63
CA ASP A 202 13.76 22.36 -13.89
C ASP A 202 14.38 21.15 -13.16
N LYS A 203 13.75 20.69 -12.07
CA LYS A 203 14.23 19.53 -11.32
C LYS A 203 13.92 18.23 -12.07
N PRO A 204 14.85 17.23 -12.07
CA PRO A 204 14.51 15.90 -12.53
C PRO A 204 13.41 15.28 -11.65
N GLY A 205 12.53 14.51 -12.27
CA GLY A 205 11.43 13.89 -11.54
C GLY A 205 10.47 13.11 -12.44
N LEU A 206 9.36 12.72 -11.87
CA LEU A 206 8.32 11.94 -12.53
C LEU A 206 7.05 12.78 -12.71
N VAL A 207 6.70 13.13 -13.94
CA VAL A 207 5.47 13.83 -14.27
C VAL A 207 4.28 12.88 -14.13
N VAL A 208 3.25 13.27 -13.40
CA VAL A 208 1.98 12.53 -13.28
C VAL A 208 1.14 12.80 -14.52
N GLU A 209 1.29 11.95 -15.54
CA GLU A 209 0.57 12.07 -16.83
C GLU A 209 -0.90 11.69 -16.71
N GLY A 210 -1.20 10.67 -15.90
CA GLY A 210 -2.57 10.21 -15.73
C GLY A 210 -2.82 9.47 -14.43
N ASN A 211 -4.07 9.55 -13.99
CA ASN A 211 -4.58 8.80 -12.85
C ASN A 211 -5.84 8.02 -13.26
N TYR A 212 -6.01 6.86 -12.65
CA TYR A 212 -7.18 6.01 -12.83
C TYR A 212 -7.77 5.62 -11.49
N LEU A 213 -9.08 5.80 -11.34
CA LEU A 213 -9.86 5.34 -10.21
C LEU A 213 -11.19 4.78 -10.68
N GLU A 214 -11.59 3.63 -10.15
CA GLU A 214 -12.86 2.98 -10.44
C GLU A 214 -13.30 2.12 -9.25
N SER A 215 -14.60 2.05 -8.99
CA SER A 215 -15.18 1.09 -8.05
C SER A 215 -16.09 0.12 -8.80
N ILE A 216 -15.77 -1.17 -8.74
CA ILE A 216 -16.50 -2.24 -9.41
C ILE A 216 -17.16 -3.20 -8.42
N GLY A 217 -17.20 -2.81 -7.15
CA GLY A 217 -17.57 -3.69 -6.02
C GLY A 217 -19.06 -3.89 -5.76
N CYS A 218 -19.96 -3.24 -6.51
CA CYS A 218 -21.40 -3.19 -6.18
C CYS A 218 -22.02 -4.56 -5.87
N LYS A 219 -21.71 -5.60 -6.64
CA LYS A 219 -22.25 -6.96 -6.48
C LYS A 219 -21.18 -8.01 -6.16
N ARG A 220 -19.99 -7.57 -5.70
CA ARG A 220 -18.88 -8.47 -5.39
C ARG A 220 -18.74 -8.69 -3.91
N GLU A 221 -18.50 -9.93 -3.51
CA GLU A 221 -18.18 -10.28 -2.13
C GLU A 221 -16.78 -9.77 -1.76
N SER A 222 -16.65 -9.22 -0.55
CA SER A 222 -15.36 -8.79 -0.01
C SER A 222 -14.43 -10.00 0.19
N ILE A 223 -13.18 -9.87 -0.21
CA ILE A 223 -12.16 -10.90 0.07
C ILE A 223 -11.44 -10.56 1.38
N MET A 224 -11.05 -9.29 1.57
CA MET A 224 -10.45 -8.82 2.81
C MET A 224 -11.44 -7.91 3.55
N HIS A 225 -11.80 -8.26 4.77
CA HIS A 225 -12.75 -7.50 5.59
C HIS A 225 -12.60 -7.86 7.08
N ASP A 226 -13.22 -7.10 7.95
CA ASP A 226 -13.51 -7.51 9.32
C ASP A 226 -14.96 -7.96 9.46
N HIS A 227 -15.30 -8.55 10.61
CA HIS A 227 -16.67 -9.04 10.89
C HIS A 227 -17.50 -8.05 11.69
N ARG A 228 -17.04 -6.81 11.85
CA ARG A 228 -17.82 -5.80 12.53
C ARG A 228 -19.11 -5.51 11.76
N PRO A 229 -20.27 -5.59 12.41
CA PRO A 229 -21.53 -5.23 11.76
C PRO A 229 -21.60 -3.72 11.51
N ALA A 230 -22.46 -3.30 10.58
CA ALA A 230 -22.71 -1.89 10.34
C ALA A 230 -23.20 -1.13 11.58
N ARG A 231 -23.86 -1.82 12.52
CA ARG A 231 -24.22 -1.28 13.82
C ARG A 231 -23.13 -1.62 14.84
N PRO A 232 -22.64 -0.65 15.62
CA PRO A 232 -21.65 -0.91 16.66
C PRO A 232 -22.13 -2.00 17.63
N MET A 233 -21.20 -2.85 18.03
CA MET A 233 -21.41 -3.82 19.10
C MET A 233 -20.61 -3.41 20.35
N SER A 234 -20.90 -4.05 21.48
CA SER A 234 -20.10 -3.87 22.69
C SER A 234 -18.62 -4.27 22.40
N PRO A 235 -17.62 -3.49 22.87
CA PRO A 235 -16.23 -3.84 22.70
C PRO A 235 -15.88 -5.24 23.23
N LEU A 236 -16.52 -5.69 24.31
CA LEU A 236 -16.33 -7.04 24.85
C LEU A 236 -16.83 -8.10 23.87
N VAL A 237 -18.02 -7.91 23.31
CA VAL A 237 -18.59 -8.83 22.30
C VAL A 237 -17.75 -8.83 21.03
N GLU A 238 -17.27 -7.67 20.60
CA GLU A 238 -16.36 -7.54 19.46
C GLU A 238 -15.07 -8.36 19.69
N TYR A 239 -14.48 -8.24 20.87
CA TYR A 239 -13.30 -9.00 21.27
C TYR A 239 -13.58 -10.51 21.33
N GLU A 240 -14.59 -10.94 22.09
CA GLU A 240 -14.96 -12.34 22.28
C GLU A 240 -15.35 -13.06 20.98
N THR A 241 -15.90 -12.34 20.03
CA THR A 241 -16.28 -12.89 18.71
C THR A 241 -15.17 -12.78 17.67
N ALA A 242 -14.03 -12.17 18.02
CA ALA A 242 -12.94 -11.86 17.10
C ALA A 242 -13.37 -11.00 15.90
N ALA A 243 -14.46 -10.23 16.05
CA ALA A 243 -15.03 -9.44 14.95
C ALA A 243 -14.15 -8.26 14.50
N HIS A 244 -13.25 -7.79 15.38
CA HIS A 244 -12.29 -6.71 15.11
C HIS A 244 -11.15 -7.13 14.18
N HIS A 245 -10.91 -8.43 14.03
CA HIS A 245 -9.82 -8.90 13.17
C HIS A 245 -10.12 -8.70 11.69
N VAL A 246 -9.14 -8.17 10.97
CA VAL A 246 -9.11 -8.27 9.52
C VAL A 246 -8.81 -9.71 9.14
N GLN A 247 -9.54 -10.23 8.18
CA GLN A 247 -9.37 -11.58 7.66
C GLN A 247 -9.36 -11.61 6.14
N GLN A 248 -8.73 -12.64 5.59
CA GLN A 248 -8.74 -12.96 4.17
C GLN A 248 -9.71 -14.10 3.94
N SER A 249 -10.87 -13.83 3.34
CA SER A 249 -11.86 -14.88 3.04
C SER A 249 -11.39 -15.78 1.91
N PHE A 250 -10.96 -16.99 2.25
CA PHE A 250 -10.56 -18.00 1.26
C PHE A 250 -11.74 -18.43 0.40
N ARG A 251 -12.93 -18.53 0.99
CA ARG A 251 -14.16 -18.85 0.24
C ARG A 251 -14.42 -17.80 -0.84
N ASN A 252 -14.42 -16.54 -0.50
CA ASN A 252 -14.70 -15.47 -1.46
C ASN A 252 -13.57 -15.33 -2.50
N ALA A 253 -12.33 -15.60 -2.12
CA ALA A 253 -11.21 -15.58 -3.04
C ALA A 253 -11.25 -16.71 -4.08
N LEU A 254 -11.62 -17.93 -3.64
CA LEU A 254 -11.49 -19.15 -4.46
C LEU A 254 -12.80 -19.60 -5.11
N HIS A 255 -13.95 -19.34 -4.50
CA HIS A 255 -15.21 -19.97 -4.89
C HIS A 255 -16.33 -19.02 -5.29
N SER A 256 -16.25 -17.73 -4.93
CA SER A 256 -17.35 -16.80 -5.20
C SER A 256 -17.31 -16.18 -6.60
N GLY A 257 -16.26 -16.42 -7.37
CA GLY A 257 -16.00 -15.70 -8.62
C GLY A 257 -15.79 -14.19 -8.44
N ALA A 258 -15.64 -13.72 -7.19
CA ALA A 258 -15.49 -12.31 -6.89
C ALA A 258 -14.27 -11.69 -7.60
N PHE A 259 -13.23 -12.48 -7.80
CA PHE A 259 -11.99 -12.05 -8.47
C PHE A 259 -12.03 -12.21 -10.00
N GLN A 260 -13.12 -12.72 -10.57
CA GLN A 260 -13.27 -12.90 -12.01
C GLN A 260 -14.31 -11.94 -12.59
N ASP A 261 -14.12 -11.57 -13.85
CA ASP A 261 -15.12 -10.87 -14.66
C ASP A 261 -16.03 -11.86 -15.41
N THR A 262 -16.93 -11.33 -16.23
CA THR A 262 -17.88 -12.14 -17.02
C THR A 262 -17.21 -12.96 -18.12
N SER A 263 -15.96 -12.68 -18.47
CA SER A 263 -15.17 -13.45 -19.46
C SER A 263 -14.34 -14.56 -18.83
N GLY A 264 -14.36 -14.69 -17.49
CA GLY A 264 -13.55 -15.64 -16.74
C GLY A 264 -12.11 -15.15 -16.46
N LYS A 265 -11.75 -13.96 -16.94
CA LYS A 265 -10.48 -13.31 -16.64
C LYS A 265 -10.52 -12.63 -15.26
N SER A 266 -9.34 -12.34 -14.70
CA SER A 266 -9.29 -11.60 -13.44
C SER A 266 -9.87 -10.19 -13.59
N VAL A 267 -10.48 -9.68 -12.53
CA VAL A 267 -10.94 -8.28 -12.51
C VAL A 267 -9.76 -7.30 -12.60
N MET A 268 -8.54 -7.74 -12.26
CA MET A 268 -7.33 -6.97 -12.44
C MET A 268 -7.01 -6.79 -13.93
N PHE A 269 -7.08 -7.86 -14.72
CA PHE A 269 -6.91 -7.82 -16.17
C PHE A 269 -7.87 -6.83 -16.83
N SER A 270 -9.16 -6.98 -16.57
CA SER A 270 -10.18 -6.09 -17.14
C SER A 270 -9.99 -4.64 -16.68
N GLY A 271 -9.61 -4.42 -15.42
CA GLY A 271 -9.33 -3.10 -14.88
C GLY A 271 -8.12 -2.45 -15.55
N MET A 272 -7.03 -3.18 -15.74
CA MET A 272 -5.87 -2.68 -16.47
C MET A 272 -6.22 -2.31 -17.91
N LYS A 273 -7.00 -3.13 -18.62
CA LYS A 273 -7.47 -2.80 -19.97
C LYS A 273 -8.30 -1.53 -19.99
N ARG A 274 -9.21 -1.32 -19.02
CA ARG A 274 -9.99 -0.08 -18.92
C ARG A 274 -9.10 1.13 -18.63
N MET A 275 -8.11 0.97 -17.73
CA MET A 275 -7.14 2.02 -17.43
C MET A 275 -6.34 2.41 -18.69
N ILE A 276 -5.79 1.42 -19.40
CA ILE A 276 -5.03 1.62 -20.63
C ILE A 276 -5.88 2.38 -21.67
N ALA A 277 -7.11 1.94 -21.89
CA ALA A 277 -8.02 2.60 -22.82
C ALA A 277 -8.36 4.03 -22.38
N LYS A 278 -8.68 4.24 -21.09
CA LYS A 278 -9.03 5.56 -20.54
C LYS A 278 -7.88 6.56 -20.60
N LEU A 279 -6.65 6.11 -20.40
CA LEU A 279 -5.46 6.95 -20.42
C LEU A 279 -4.82 7.04 -21.82
N GLY A 280 -5.33 6.30 -22.81
CA GLY A 280 -4.79 6.28 -24.19
C GLY A 280 -3.34 5.80 -24.25
N LEU A 281 -2.98 4.76 -23.47
CA LEU A 281 -1.59 4.35 -23.29
C LEU A 281 -1.06 3.56 -24.48
N THR A 282 0.17 3.88 -24.90
CA THR A 282 0.99 3.03 -25.75
C THR A 282 1.93 2.21 -24.86
N LEU A 283 1.77 0.89 -24.85
CA LEU A 283 2.45 0.01 -23.91
C LEU A 283 3.95 -0.18 -24.20
N GLY A 284 4.38 0.05 -25.45
CA GLY A 284 5.80 -0.08 -25.83
C GLY A 284 6.74 0.87 -25.09
N ASP A 285 6.23 1.95 -24.53
CA ASP A 285 7.02 2.95 -23.79
C ASP A 285 7.11 2.67 -22.27
N ILE A 286 6.45 1.61 -21.79
CA ILE A 286 6.45 1.29 -20.35
C ILE A 286 7.76 0.61 -19.97
N ARG A 287 8.59 1.35 -19.23
CA ARG A 287 9.85 0.85 -18.67
C ARG A 287 9.64 -0.03 -17.46
N PHE A 288 8.74 0.42 -16.54
CA PHE A 288 8.41 -0.30 -15.33
C PHE A 288 6.90 -0.39 -15.15
N MET A 289 6.42 -1.59 -14.86
CA MET A 289 5.05 -1.87 -14.42
C MET A 289 5.10 -2.28 -12.95
N GLN A 290 4.74 -1.34 -12.08
CA GLN A 290 4.63 -1.60 -10.65
C GLN A 290 3.23 -2.13 -10.34
N ILE A 291 3.15 -3.37 -9.93
CA ILE A 291 1.90 -4.01 -9.50
C ILE A 291 1.97 -4.20 -7.98
N ASN A 292 0.99 -3.65 -7.29
CA ASN A 292 0.90 -3.78 -5.84
C ASN A 292 0.23 -5.13 -5.48
N LEU A 293 0.98 -6.21 -5.63
CA LEU A 293 0.56 -7.57 -5.30
C LEU A 293 1.37 -8.08 -4.09
N PRO A 294 0.69 -8.77 -3.17
CA PRO A 294 1.28 -9.17 -1.89
C PRO A 294 1.99 -10.52 -1.91
N SER A 295 2.11 -11.16 -3.07
CA SER A 295 2.61 -12.54 -3.17
C SER A 295 3.24 -12.80 -4.53
N LYS A 296 4.37 -13.51 -4.52
CA LYS A 296 5.01 -14.00 -5.74
C LYS A 296 4.07 -14.94 -6.50
N GLN A 297 3.41 -15.86 -5.81
CA GLN A 297 2.52 -16.82 -6.46
C GLN A 297 1.34 -16.13 -7.16
N ILE A 298 0.73 -15.12 -6.52
CA ILE A 298 -0.36 -14.35 -7.14
C ILE A 298 0.16 -13.62 -8.37
N THR A 299 1.38 -13.08 -8.33
CA THR A 299 2.01 -12.43 -9.48
C THR A 299 2.20 -13.41 -10.64
N GLU A 300 2.68 -14.62 -10.37
CA GLU A 300 2.86 -15.64 -11.41
C GLU A 300 1.51 -16.14 -12.02
N ILE A 301 0.47 -16.27 -11.19
CA ILE A 301 -0.88 -16.61 -11.69
C ILE A 301 -1.42 -15.55 -12.65
N LEU A 302 -1.17 -14.28 -12.36
CA LEU A 302 -1.63 -13.14 -13.17
C LEU A 302 -0.69 -12.81 -14.34
N LEU A 303 0.49 -13.42 -14.38
CA LEU A 303 1.52 -13.10 -15.37
C LEU A 303 1.02 -13.30 -16.81
N GLU A 304 0.31 -14.40 -17.09
CA GLU A 304 -0.21 -14.67 -18.44
C GLU A 304 -1.15 -13.55 -18.90
N GLU A 305 -2.02 -13.06 -18.02
CA GLU A 305 -2.94 -11.96 -18.32
C GLU A 305 -2.18 -10.64 -18.53
N ILE A 306 -1.11 -10.40 -17.77
CA ILE A 306 -0.28 -9.21 -17.93
C ILE A 306 0.45 -9.23 -19.27
N LEU A 307 0.98 -10.40 -19.67
CA LEU A 307 1.61 -10.59 -20.98
C LEU A 307 0.61 -10.44 -22.15
N GLU A 308 -0.63 -10.94 -21.97
CA GLU A 308 -1.71 -10.78 -22.95
C GLU A 308 -2.07 -9.29 -23.17
N ILE A 309 -1.96 -8.46 -22.14
CA ILE A 309 -2.14 -7.01 -22.25
C ILE A 309 -1.04 -6.36 -23.11
N GLY A 310 0.10 -7.00 -23.25
CA GLY A 310 1.26 -6.50 -23.98
C GLY A 310 2.36 -5.89 -23.10
N ILE A 311 2.33 -6.14 -21.80
CA ILE A 311 3.37 -5.70 -20.86
C ILE A 311 4.37 -6.86 -20.69
N PRO A 312 5.65 -6.70 -21.08
CA PRO A 312 6.61 -7.78 -21.00
C PRO A 312 6.99 -8.07 -19.54
N ARG A 313 7.36 -9.34 -19.25
CA ARG A 313 7.80 -9.75 -17.91
C ARG A 313 8.96 -8.88 -17.39
N SER A 314 9.87 -8.46 -18.27
CA SER A 314 11.02 -7.61 -17.91
C SER A 314 10.63 -6.21 -17.42
N ALA A 315 9.41 -5.76 -17.70
CA ALA A 315 8.91 -4.48 -17.18
C ALA A 315 8.31 -4.61 -15.77
N LEU A 316 7.99 -5.82 -15.30
CA LEU A 316 7.42 -5.99 -13.97
C LEU A 316 8.42 -5.58 -12.89
N TYR A 317 8.00 -4.67 -12.03
CA TYR A 317 8.81 -4.15 -10.94
C TYR A 317 8.16 -4.41 -9.59
N THR A 318 8.87 -5.09 -8.73
CA THR A 318 8.51 -5.32 -7.33
C THR A 318 9.76 -5.40 -6.48
N LYS A 319 9.66 -5.05 -5.21
CA LYS A 319 10.69 -5.23 -4.19
C LYS A 319 10.09 -5.94 -2.97
N LEU A 320 9.07 -6.76 -3.21
CA LEU A 320 8.33 -7.47 -2.19
C LEU A 320 9.23 -8.34 -1.30
N ASP A 321 10.23 -8.98 -1.92
CA ASP A 321 11.21 -9.83 -1.24
C ASP A 321 11.98 -9.09 -0.14
N LYS A 322 12.40 -7.85 -0.40
CA LYS A 322 13.25 -7.05 0.51
C LYS A 322 12.46 -6.14 1.45
N LEU A 323 11.37 -5.54 0.93
CA LEU A 323 10.62 -4.52 1.67
C LEU A 323 9.47 -5.11 2.48
N GLY A 324 9.12 -6.40 2.28
CA GLY A 324 7.88 -6.96 2.79
C GLY A 324 6.65 -6.33 2.12
N TYR A 325 5.47 -6.64 2.62
CA TYR A 325 4.23 -6.06 2.12
C TYR A 325 3.53 -5.23 3.19
N CYS A 326 3.72 -3.92 3.13
CA CYS A 326 3.07 -2.97 4.05
C CYS A 326 1.73 -2.41 3.53
N GLY A 327 1.15 -3.02 2.49
CA GLY A 327 -0.13 -2.57 1.92
C GLY A 327 -0.01 -1.29 1.06
N PRO A 328 -0.82 -0.24 1.32
CA PRO A 328 -0.87 0.96 0.49
C PRO A 328 0.49 1.64 0.25
N PRO A 329 1.36 1.84 1.24
CA PRO A 329 2.66 2.50 1.06
C PRO A 329 3.57 1.83 0.04
N MET A 330 3.38 0.52 -0.22
CA MET A 330 4.23 -0.24 -1.13
C MET A 330 4.30 0.36 -2.54
N ALA A 331 3.19 0.95 -3.02
CA ALA A 331 3.17 1.64 -4.31
C ALA A 331 4.19 2.79 -4.35
N PHE A 332 4.27 3.58 -3.30
CA PHE A 332 5.20 4.71 -3.20
C PHE A 332 6.63 4.25 -2.88
N MET A 333 6.78 3.18 -2.08
CA MET A 333 8.09 2.59 -1.82
C MET A 333 8.75 2.08 -3.09
N CYS A 334 8.00 1.44 -3.98
CA CYS A 334 8.53 1.01 -5.28
C CYS A 334 8.97 2.21 -6.14
N ILE A 335 8.22 3.31 -6.13
CA ILE A 335 8.65 4.54 -6.83
C ILE A 335 9.92 5.13 -6.20
N ASP A 336 10.03 5.13 -4.88
CA ASP A 336 11.26 5.55 -4.18
C ASP A 336 12.46 4.69 -4.61
N GLN A 337 12.29 3.36 -4.70
CA GLN A 337 13.34 2.46 -5.18
C GLN A 337 13.71 2.72 -6.64
N ILE A 338 12.72 2.96 -7.51
CA ILE A 338 12.97 3.29 -8.92
C ILE A 338 13.75 4.60 -9.03
N MET A 339 13.32 5.67 -8.35
CA MET A 339 13.98 6.97 -8.43
C MET A 339 15.40 6.97 -7.86
N ARG A 340 15.71 6.10 -6.89
CA ARG A 340 17.03 6.03 -6.24
C ARG A 340 18.01 5.08 -6.89
N HIS A 341 17.52 3.98 -7.44
CA HIS A 341 18.39 2.84 -7.79
C HIS A 341 18.32 2.44 -9.25
N GLU A 342 17.29 2.91 -10.00
CA GLU A 342 17.18 2.60 -11.40
C GLU A 342 17.71 3.78 -12.24
N ASN A 343 18.42 3.47 -13.32
CA ASN A 343 18.91 4.48 -14.25
C ASN A 343 17.77 4.92 -15.18
N LEU A 344 16.99 5.91 -14.71
CA LEU A 344 15.90 6.49 -15.49
C LEU A 344 16.42 7.39 -16.60
N LYS A 345 15.77 7.32 -17.76
CA LYS A 345 15.99 8.21 -18.89
C LYS A 345 14.77 9.05 -19.19
N ASN A 346 14.97 10.19 -19.85
CA ASN A 346 13.87 11.03 -20.27
C ASN A 346 12.84 10.26 -21.10
N ASN A 347 11.58 10.55 -20.86
CA ASN A 347 10.40 9.94 -21.47
C ASN A 347 10.14 8.47 -21.13
N GLU A 348 10.98 7.79 -20.35
CA GLU A 348 10.61 6.47 -19.83
C GLU A 348 9.37 6.57 -18.94
N LYS A 349 8.48 5.59 -19.06
CA LYS A 349 7.21 5.58 -18.36
C LYS A 349 7.13 4.49 -17.30
N ILE A 350 6.50 4.84 -16.20
CA ILE A 350 6.19 3.93 -15.09
C ILE A 350 4.67 3.85 -14.99
N LEU A 351 4.16 2.64 -15.13
CA LEU A 351 2.74 2.35 -14.95
C LEU A 351 2.54 1.64 -13.61
N SER A 352 1.52 2.02 -12.87
CA SER A 352 1.14 1.30 -11.64
C SER A 352 -0.35 1.02 -11.63
N PHE A 353 -0.70 -0.14 -11.09
CA PHE A 353 -2.09 -0.57 -10.96
C PHE A 353 -2.29 -1.41 -9.69
N VAL A 354 -3.46 -1.24 -9.05
CA VAL A 354 -3.87 -2.03 -7.89
C VAL A 354 -5.36 -2.35 -7.95
N THR A 355 -5.73 -3.54 -7.49
CA THR A 355 -7.11 -3.90 -7.15
C THR A 355 -7.21 -4.09 -5.64
N GLU A 356 -8.00 -3.25 -4.99
CA GLU A 356 -8.29 -3.34 -3.57
C GLU A 356 -9.41 -4.35 -3.34
N VAL A 357 -9.09 -5.46 -2.68
CA VAL A 357 -10.01 -6.60 -2.52
C VAL A 357 -10.98 -6.48 -1.34
N SER A 358 -10.92 -5.38 -0.59
CA SER A 358 -11.88 -5.11 0.48
C SER A 358 -13.30 -4.91 -0.08
N LYS A 359 -13.45 -4.21 -1.19
CA LYS A 359 -14.71 -4.05 -1.94
C LYS A 359 -14.48 -3.75 -3.42
N PHE A 360 -13.38 -4.22 -3.99
CA PHE A 360 -13.06 -4.11 -5.42
C PHE A 360 -13.05 -2.68 -5.96
N MET A 361 -12.25 -1.86 -5.35
CA MET A 361 -11.83 -0.58 -5.91
C MET A 361 -10.54 -0.77 -6.69
N GLN A 362 -10.41 -0.08 -7.81
CA GLN A 362 -9.24 -0.14 -8.68
C GLN A 362 -8.63 1.24 -8.83
N ALA A 363 -7.31 1.29 -8.82
CA ALA A 363 -6.57 2.53 -8.99
C ALA A 363 -5.28 2.30 -9.78
N GLY A 364 -4.81 3.36 -10.43
CA GLY A 364 -3.54 3.33 -11.15
C GLY A 364 -3.06 4.74 -11.45
N TYR A 365 -1.80 4.83 -11.84
CA TYR A 365 -1.19 6.06 -12.33
C TYR A 365 -0.20 5.77 -13.44
N LEU A 366 -0.02 6.76 -14.30
CA LEU A 366 1.03 6.82 -15.30
C LEU A 366 1.98 7.95 -14.95
N LEU A 367 3.26 7.62 -14.80
CA LEU A 367 4.34 8.59 -14.56
C LEU A 367 5.30 8.58 -15.74
N ARG A 368 5.82 9.76 -16.09
CA ARG A 368 6.87 9.91 -17.12
C ARG A 368 8.11 10.60 -16.54
N ALA A 369 9.25 10.00 -16.77
CA ALA A 369 10.54 10.56 -16.36
C ALA A 369 10.88 11.82 -17.16
N GLU A 370 11.31 12.88 -16.48
CA GLU A 370 11.67 14.16 -17.07
C GLU A 370 12.83 14.81 -16.32
N GLY A 371 13.79 15.37 -17.07
CA GLY A 371 14.98 16.01 -16.51
C GLY A 371 16.13 15.06 -16.21
N TYR A 372 16.03 13.79 -16.63
CA TYR A 372 17.12 12.81 -16.51
C TYR A 372 18.05 12.84 -17.74
N SER A 373 19.31 12.42 -17.54
CA SER A 373 20.25 12.29 -18.67
C SER A 373 19.80 11.16 -19.61
N ASN A 374 19.99 11.34 -20.90
CA ASN A 374 19.72 10.32 -21.92
C ASN A 374 20.77 9.22 -21.91
#